data_b8a6e2e329dc5104e8e10ea25b98908d
#
_entry.id   b8a6e2e329dc5104e8e10ea25b98908d
#
_cell.length_a   1.000
_cell.length_b   1.000
_cell.length_c   1.000
_cell.angle_alpha   90.00
_cell.angle_beta   90.00
_cell.angle_gamma   90.00
#
_symmetry.space_group_name_H-M   'P 1'
#
loop_
_entity.id
_entity.type
_entity.pdbx_description
1 polymer ?
#
loop_
_entity_poly.entity_id
_entity_poly.type
_entity_poly.pdbx_seq_one_letter_code
_entity_poly.pdbx_strand_id
1 'polypeptide(L)'
;MPLGTNNVTVTTAATFIPEVWSDEIVAAYKKNLVAANLIKKMSFKGKKGDTVHIPAPTRGDASAKAAGSQVTLIAATESEKTVAIDQHWEYSRLIEDIVEAQALSSLRQFYTDDAGYALARKVDSSLIQLGRKVQGGGGTAAYSGAFSGADGTTAYVAATNTGSGALTDAAIRRSIQRLDDQDVPMDGRFLIVPPSTRNTLMGINRFTEQAFVGEAGNANTIRNGEIGNVYGIPVFVSTNADTTSGTTATRICLMAHKDFSVLVEQMGVRTQTQYKQEYLGTLFTADVLFGCDELRDGAAVALAVPA
;
A
#
# COMPACT_ATOMS: atom_id res chain seq x y z
N MET A 1 68.38 -3.50 -28.68
CA MET A 1 67.69 -2.19 -28.90
C MET A 1 66.42 -2.24 -28.12
N PRO A 2 66.13 -1.28 -27.26
CA PRO A 2 64.82 -1.20 -26.66
C PRO A 2 63.82 -0.90 -27.77
N LEU A 3 62.74 -1.65 -27.83
CA LEU A 3 61.60 -1.39 -28.69
C LEU A 3 61.05 -0.02 -28.32
N GLY A 4 60.96 0.89 -29.31
CA GLY A 4 60.51 2.27 -29.08
C GLY A 4 59.08 2.32 -28.51
N THR A 5 58.69 3.49 -27.99
CA THR A 5 57.38 3.76 -27.37
C THR A 5 56.20 3.79 -28.35
N ASN A 6 56.40 3.47 -29.63
CA ASN A 6 55.37 3.51 -30.68
C ASN A 6 54.62 2.16 -30.82
N ASN A 7 54.28 1.55 -29.70
CA ASN A 7 53.49 0.31 -29.69
C ASN A 7 51.99 0.66 -29.69
N VAL A 8 51.23 -0.17 -30.39
CA VAL A 8 49.77 -0.14 -30.26
C VAL A 8 49.40 -0.68 -28.88
N THR A 9 48.92 0.17 -27.99
CA THR A 9 48.51 -0.17 -26.64
C THR A 9 46.97 -0.13 -26.53
N VAL A 10 46.42 -0.68 -25.48
CA VAL A 10 44.98 -0.61 -25.18
C VAL A 10 44.47 0.83 -25.21
N THR A 11 45.30 1.80 -24.78
CA THR A 11 44.95 3.23 -24.81
C THR A 11 44.95 3.81 -26.22
N THR A 12 45.87 3.42 -27.09
CA THR A 12 45.94 3.92 -28.47
C THR A 12 44.97 3.20 -29.40
N ALA A 13 44.57 1.98 -29.08
CA ALA A 13 43.62 1.16 -29.82
C ALA A 13 42.19 1.21 -29.22
N ALA A 14 41.93 2.07 -28.27
CA ALA A 14 40.62 2.15 -27.57
C ALA A 14 39.42 2.29 -28.52
N THR A 15 39.60 3.01 -29.63
CA THR A 15 38.56 3.17 -30.66
C THR A 15 38.24 1.89 -31.44
N PHE A 16 39.16 0.92 -31.47
CA PHE A 16 39.00 -0.35 -32.19
C PHE A 16 38.65 -1.53 -31.28
N ILE A 17 38.66 -1.33 -29.95
CA ILE A 17 38.25 -2.34 -28.99
C ILE A 17 36.73 -2.24 -28.88
N PRO A 18 35.94 -3.24 -29.36
CA PRO A 18 34.50 -3.20 -29.23
C PRO A 18 34.11 -3.29 -27.76
N GLU A 19 33.30 -2.35 -27.32
CA GLU A 19 32.62 -2.43 -25.99
C GLU A 19 31.51 -3.47 -26.08
N VAL A 20 31.62 -4.52 -25.28
CA VAL A 20 30.58 -5.54 -25.16
C VAL A 20 29.61 -5.12 -24.06
N TRP A 21 28.42 -4.71 -24.46
CA TRP A 21 27.33 -4.40 -23.53
C TRP A 21 26.56 -5.69 -23.24
N SER A 22 26.14 -5.85 -21.99
CA SER A 22 25.24 -6.95 -21.63
C SER A 22 23.87 -6.75 -22.27
N ASP A 23 23.34 -7.79 -22.92
CA ASP A 23 21.95 -7.78 -23.42
C ASP A 23 20.91 -7.83 -22.30
N GLU A 24 21.34 -8.05 -21.06
CA GLU A 24 20.48 -8.15 -19.90
C GLU A 24 20.36 -6.80 -19.19
N ILE A 25 19.14 -6.28 -19.13
CA ILE A 25 18.82 -5.07 -18.36
C ILE A 25 18.55 -5.45 -16.91
N VAL A 26 19.43 -5.02 -16.02
CA VAL A 26 19.24 -5.20 -14.58
C VAL A 26 18.28 -4.12 -14.07
N ALA A 27 17.02 -4.50 -13.85
CA ALA A 27 16.04 -3.61 -13.27
C ALA A 27 16.24 -3.46 -11.76
N ALA A 28 15.98 -2.27 -11.22
CA ALA A 28 15.96 -2.06 -9.78
C ALA A 28 14.88 -2.92 -9.11
N TYR A 29 15.13 -3.35 -7.87
CA TYR A 29 14.15 -4.11 -7.11
C TYR A 29 12.85 -3.31 -6.92
N LYS A 30 11.73 -3.97 -7.18
CA LYS A 30 10.40 -3.40 -7.05
C LYS A 30 9.89 -3.53 -5.61
N LYS A 31 9.08 -2.56 -5.17
CA LYS A 31 8.43 -2.61 -3.86
C LYS A 31 7.37 -3.72 -3.81
N ASN A 32 7.17 -4.30 -2.64
CA ASN A 32 6.10 -5.27 -2.44
C ASN A 32 4.74 -4.54 -2.39
N LEU A 33 3.83 -4.90 -3.27
CA LEU A 33 2.49 -4.34 -3.40
C LEU A 33 1.51 -5.29 -2.72
N VAL A 34 0.89 -4.86 -1.64
CA VAL A 34 0.07 -5.73 -0.78
C VAL A 34 -1.37 -5.25 -0.61
N ALA A 35 -1.62 -3.95 -0.52
CA ALA A 35 -2.91 -3.38 -0.12
C ALA A 35 -4.05 -3.78 -1.06
N ALA A 36 -3.81 -3.76 -2.37
CA ALA A 36 -4.82 -4.10 -3.36
C ALA A 36 -5.40 -5.52 -3.22
N ASN A 37 -4.67 -6.46 -2.62
CA ASN A 37 -5.14 -7.83 -2.40
C ASN A 37 -5.84 -8.03 -1.06
N LEU A 38 -5.71 -7.10 -0.13
CA LEU A 38 -6.24 -7.18 1.22
C LEU A 38 -7.58 -6.47 1.39
N ILE A 39 -7.94 -5.61 0.44
CA ILE A 39 -9.10 -4.72 0.52
C ILE A 39 -10.19 -5.19 -0.42
N LYS A 40 -11.44 -4.83 -0.12
CA LYS A 40 -12.60 -5.13 -0.94
C LYS A 40 -12.50 -4.47 -2.31
N LYS A 41 -12.66 -5.24 -3.38
CA LYS A 41 -12.67 -4.74 -4.76
C LYS A 41 -14.09 -4.76 -5.33
N MET A 42 -14.44 -3.70 -6.02
CA MET A 42 -15.68 -3.60 -6.79
C MET A 42 -15.35 -3.25 -8.24
N SER A 43 -15.85 -4.04 -9.17
CA SER A 43 -15.68 -3.75 -10.61
C SER A 43 -16.83 -2.89 -11.10
N PHE A 44 -16.51 -1.74 -11.65
CA PHE A 44 -17.46 -0.83 -12.28
C PHE A 44 -17.20 -0.71 -13.79
N LYS A 45 -16.47 -1.68 -14.35
CA LYS A 45 -16.07 -1.71 -15.77
C LYS A 45 -17.29 -1.70 -16.68
N GLY A 46 -17.26 -0.81 -17.68
CA GLY A 46 -18.34 -0.68 -18.68
C GLY A 46 -19.57 0.08 -18.20
N LYS A 47 -19.64 0.53 -16.96
CA LYS A 47 -20.70 1.42 -16.47
C LYS A 47 -20.31 2.88 -16.61
N LYS A 48 -21.30 3.73 -16.91
CA LYS A 48 -21.13 5.18 -16.98
C LYS A 48 -21.48 5.76 -15.61
N GLY A 49 -20.71 6.73 -15.16
CA GLY A 49 -20.87 7.43 -13.87
C GLY A 49 -19.52 7.74 -13.28
N ASP A 50 -19.45 8.75 -12.47
CA ASP A 50 -18.26 9.24 -11.75
C ASP A 50 -18.30 8.88 -10.27
N THR A 51 -19.44 8.40 -9.78
CA THR A 51 -19.67 8.15 -8.37
C THR A 51 -20.42 6.85 -8.16
N VAL A 52 -20.02 6.07 -7.17
CA VAL A 52 -20.70 4.85 -6.74
C VAL A 52 -21.33 5.09 -5.38
N HIS A 53 -22.65 4.93 -5.30
CA HIS A 53 -23.41 5.04 -4.07
C HIS A 53 -23.55 3.66 -3.42
N ILE A 54 -23.10 3.54 -2.18
CA ILE A 54 -23.18 2.30 -1.39
C ILE A 54 -24.17 2.56 -0.25
N PRO A 55 -25.34 1.92 -0.24
CA PRO A 55 -26.31 2.12 0.84
C PRO A 55 -25.77 1.59 2.16
N ALA A 56 -25.92 2.38 3.22
CA ALA A 56 -25.54 2.05 4.59
C ALA A 56 -26.77 2.20 5.51
N PRO A 57 -27.64 1.20 5.56
CA PRO A 57 -28.86 1.27 6.39
C PRO A 57 -28.48 1.31 7.87
N THR A 58 -29.18 2.16 8.63
CA THR A 58 -29.02 2.27 10.07
C THR A 58 -29.68 1.08 10.77
N ARG A 59 -28.99 0.49 11.75
CA ARG A 59 -29.57 -0.54 12.61
C ARG A 59 -30.46 0.10 13.67
N GLY A 60 -31.56 -0.56 14.01
CA GLY A 60 -32.42 -0.14 15.09
C GLY A 60 -32.23 -1.01 16.32
N ASP A 61 -32.40 -0.43 17.49
CA ASP A 61 -32.34 -1.13 18.77
C ASP A 61 -33.74 -1.62 19.21
N ALA A 62 -33.78 -2.76 19.91
CA ALA A 62 -34.99 -3.28 20.47
C ALA A 62 -35.46 -2.41 21.65
N SER A 63 -36.71 -2.03 21.67
CA SER A 63 -37.33 -1.29 22.78
C SER A 63 -38.25 -2.18 23.60
N ALA A 64 -38.28 -1.96 24.92
CA ALA A 64 -39.17 -2.69 25.81
C ALA A 64 -40.63 -2.22 25.60
N LYS A 65 -41.54 -3.18 25.44
CA LYS A 65 -42.97 -2.92 25.32
C LYS A 65 -43.69 -3.30 26.61
N ALA A 66 -44.44 -2.35 27.21
CA ALA A 66 -45.29 -2.65 28.33
C ALA A 66 -46.61 -3.31 27.87
N ALA A 67 -47.20 -4.15 28.73
CA ALA A 67 -48.51 -4.75 28.47
C ALA A 67 -49.59 -3.67 28.28
N GLY A 68 -50.38 -3.78 27.22
CA GLY A 68 -51.45 -2.84 26.90
C GLY A 68 -50.99 -1.55 26.20
N SER A 69 -49.69 -1.30 26.02
CA SER A 69 -49.21 -0.14 25.27
C SER A 69 -49.03 -0.46 23.77
N GLN A 70 -49.03 0.58 22.94
CA GLN A 70 -48.74 0.47 21.51
C GLN A 70 -47.24 0.24 21.30
N VAL A 71 -46.86 -0.47 20.24
CA VAL A 71 -45.45 -0.65 19.82
C VAL A 71 -44.84 0.67 19.39
N THR A 72 -43.60 0.92 19.78
CA THR A 72 -42.82 2.06 19.30
C THR A 72 -42.19 1.72 17.95
N LEU A 73 -42.52 2.50 16.94
CA LEU A 73 -41.92 2.36 15.64
C LEU A 73 -40.49 2.95 15.67
N ILE A 74 -39.55 2.18 15.19
CA ILE A 74 -38.14 2.65 15.02
C ILE A 74 -38.10 3.43 13.72
N ALA A 75 -37.61 4.68 13.75
CA ALA A 75 -37.39 5.46 12.55
C ALA A 75 -36.24 4.84 11.75
N ALA A 76 -36.50 4.50 10.48
CA ALA A 76 -35.47 4.13 9.57
C ALA A 76 -34.80 5.39 9.01
N THR A 77 -33.51 5.59 9.34
CA THR A 77 -32.73 6.65 8.73
C THR A 77 -31.76 5.97 7.76
N GLU A 78 -32.00 6.18 6.48
CA GLU A 78 -31.12 5.64 5.44
C GLU A 78 -29.96 6.61 5.21
N SER A 79 -28.75 6.07 5.18
CA SER A 79 -27.53 6.80 4.83
C SER A 79 -26.84 6.09 3.66
N GLU A 80 -26.03 6.82 2.94
CA GLU A 80 -25.21 6.28 1.86
C GLU A 80 -23.76 6.71 2.04
N LYS A 81 -22.85 5.85 1.59
CA LYS A 81 -21.44 6.19 1.42
C LYS A 81 -21.18 6.33 -0.07
N THR A 82 -20.64 7.45 -0.48
CA THR A 82 -20.33 7.75 -1.88
C THR A 82 -18.83 7.56 -2.14
N VAL A 83 -18.49 6.85 -3.20
CA VAL A 83 -17.11 6.66 -3.65
C VAL A 83 -16.95 7.34 -5.00
N ALA A 84 -16.17 8.40 -5.06
CA ALA A 84 -15.85 9.09 -6.31
C ALA A 84 -14.78 8.32 -7.10
N ILE A 85 -14.97 8.26 -8.43
CA ILE A 85 -13.98 7.69 -9.36
C ILE A 85 -13.29 8.85 -10.05
N ASP A 86 -12.30 9.43 -9.36
CA ASP A 86 -11.59 10.64 -9.77
C ASP A 86 -10.10 10.43 -10.02
N GLN A 87 -9.60 9.22 -9.78
CA GLN A 87 -8.19 8.91 -9.89
C GLN A 87 -7.84 8.34 -11.27
N HIS A 88 -7.46 9.23 -12.17
CA HIS A 88 -6.93 8.86 -13.49
C HIS A 88 -5.42 9.08 -13.52
N TRP A 89 -4.67 7.98 -13.63
CA TRP A 89 -3.21 8.01 -13.64
C TRP A 89 -2.67 7.47 -14.94
N GLU A 90 -1.63 8.12 -15.45
CA GLU A 90 -0.96 7.76 -16.69
C GLU A 90 0.54 7.55 -16.50
N TYR A 91 1.10 6.75 -17.37
CA TYR A 91 2.54 6.61 -17.58
C TYR A 91 2.78 6.70 -19.09
N SER A 92 3.53 7.70 -19.53
CA SER A 92 3.78 7.94 -20.95
C SER A 92 5.27 8.03 -21.22
N ARG A 93 5.74 7.36 -22.28
CA ARG A 93 7.11 7.48 -22.79
C ARG A 93 7.12 7.56 -24.31
N LEU A 94 7.94 8.45 -24.84
CA LEU A 94 8.27 8.53 -26.26
C LEU A 94 9.59 7.80 -26.48
N ILE A 95 9.60 6.85 -27.41
CA ILE A 95 10.77 6.10 -27.83
C ILE A 95 11.05 6.52 -29.27
N GLU A 96 12.19 7.18 -29.50
CA GLU A 96 12.62 7.60 -30.83
C GLU A 96 13.07 6.41 -31.67
N ASP A 97 12.84 6.46 -32.98
CA ASP A 97 13.19 5.38 -33.90
C ASP A 97 14.71 5.08 -33.91
N ILE A 98 15.53 6.12 -33.74
CA ILE A 98 17.00 5.94 -33.67
C ILE A 98 17.40 5.15 -32.43
N VAL A 99 16.72 5.37 -31.29
CA VAL A 99 16.97 4.63 -30.05
C VAL A 99 16.49 3.19 -30.21
N GLU A 100 15.31 2.97 -30.81
CA GLU A 100 14.79 1.62 -31.06
C GLU A 100 15.69 0.82 -32.02
N ALA A 101 16.27 1.48 -33.02
CA ALA A 101 17.20 0.84 -33.97
C ALA A 101 18.56 0.51 -33.36
N GLN A 102 19.03 1.28 -32.39
CA GLN A 102 20.34 1.14 -31.76
C GLN A 102 20.31 0.44 -30.39
N ALA A 103 19.14 0.42 -29.74
CA ALA A 103 18.97 -0.16 -28.42
C ALA A 103 18.80 -1.68 -28.48
N LEU A 104 19.05 -2.30 -27.33
CA LEU A 104 18.78 -3.72 -27.10
C LEU A 104 17.28 -4.02 -27.22
N SER A 105 16.94 -5.16 -27.78
CA SER A 105 15.55 -5.60 -28.02
C SER A 105 14.68 -5.66 -26.74
N SER A 106 15.30 -5.77 -25.56
CA SER A 106 14.64 -5.84 -24.26
C SER A 106 14.14 -4.48 -23.73
N LEU A 107 14.53 -3.34 -24.31
CA LEU A 107 14.22 -2.01 -23.79
C LEU A 107 12.73 -1.72 -23.77
N ARG A 108 12.01 -2.06 -24.83
CA ARG A 108 10.56 -1.84 -24.93
C ARG A 108 9.79 -2.66 -23.89
N GLN A 109 10.17 -3.93 -23.70
CA GLN A 109 9.54 -4.78 -22.69
C GLN A 109 9.79 -4.23 -21.28
N PHE A 110 11.00 -3.78 -21.00
CA PHE A 110 11.35 -3.16 -19.73
C PHE A 110 10.44 -1.96 -19.40
N TYR A 111 10.21 -1.04 -20.36
CA TYR A 111 9.33 0.11 -20.15
C TYR A 111 7.86 -0.29 -19.99
N THR A 112 7.42 -1.33 -20.66
CA THR A 112 6.05 -1.85 -20.49
C THR A 112 5.84 -2.42 -19.07
N ASP A 113 6.79 -3.20 -18.59
CA ASP A 113 6.75 -3.77 -17.24
C ASP A 113 6.89 -2.70 -16.15
N ASP A 114 7.72 -1.68 -16.39
CA ASP A 114 7.87 -0.55 -15.47
C ASP A 114 6.59 0.29 -15.38
N ALA A 115 5.91 0.51 -16.52
CA ALA A 115 4.63 1.21 -16.55
C ALA A 115 3.56 0.48 -15.73
N GLY A 116 3.44 -0.83 -15.91
CA GLY A 116 2.51 -1.66 -15.14
C GLY A 116 2.79 -1.59 -13.64
N TYR A 117 4.05 -1.69 -13.26
CA TYR A 117 4.46 -1.55 -11.87
C TYR A 117 4.19 -0.16 -11.30
N ALA A 118 4.49 0.92 -12.04
CA ALA A 118 4.31 2.29 -11.58
C ALA A 118 2.83 2.59 -11.30
N LEU A 119 1.93 2.15 -12.18
CA LEU A 119 0.48 2.29 -12.00
C LEU A 119 -0.02 1.46 -10.82
N ALA A 120 0.39 0.20 -10.70
CA ALA A 120 0.02 -0.66 -9.58
C ALA A 120 0.53 -0.11 -8.23
N ARG A 121 1.75 0.43 -8.20
CA ARG A 121 2.31 1.10 -7.02
C ARG A 121 1.47 2.32 -6.62
N LYS A 122 0.94 3.06 -7.59
CA LYS A 122 0.09 4.22 -7.29
C LYS A 122 -1.23 3.79 -6.67
N VAL A 123 -1.86 2.74 -7.19
CA VAL A 123 -3.07 2.15 -6.58
C VAL A 123 -2.79 1.71 -5.14
N ASP A 124 -1.71 0.95 -4.92
CA ASP A 124 -1.31 0.46 -3.59
C ASP A 124 -1.09 1.61 -2.59
N SER A 125 -0.35 2.64 -3.00
CA SER A 125 -0.11 3.81 -2.15
C SER A 125 -1.39 4.59 -1.84
N SER A 126 -2.31 4.74 -2.80
CA SER A 126 -3.59 5.40 -2.60
C SER A 126 -4.47 4.66 -1.58
N LEU A 127 -4.46 3.33 -1.62
CA LEU A 127 -5.19 2.49 -0.66
C LEU A 127 -4.62 2.58 0.75
N ILE A 128 -3.29 2.55 0.90
CA ILE A 128 -2.64 2.71 2.21
C ILE A 128 -2.90 4.10 2.79
N GLN A 129 -2.93 5.14 1.96
CA GLN A 129 -3.22 6.51 2.37
C GLN A 129 -4.64 6.70 2.91
N LEU A 130 -5.59 5.80 2.61
CA LEU A 130 -6.91 5.83 3.26
C LEU A 130 -6.82 5.67 4.78
N GLY A 131 -5.76 5.08 5.30
CA GLY A 131 -5.46 5.06 6.72
C GLY A 131 -5.42 6.45 7.39
N ARG A 132 -5.28 7.54 6.61
CA ARG A 132 -5.35 8.93 7.10
C ARG A 132 -6.76 9.32 7.57
N LYS A 133 -7.80 8.65 7.10
CA LYS A 133 -9.20 8.89 7.44
C LYS A 133 -9.65 8.14 8.70
N VAL A 134 -8.86 7.19 9.16
CA VAL A 134 -9.20 6.33 10.31
C VAL A 134 -9.58 7.17 11.52
N GLN A 135 -10.69 6.79 12.17
CA GLN A 135 -11.23 7.39 13.41
C GLN A 135 -11.47 8.91 13.30
N GLY A 136 -12.09 9.35 12.21
CA GLY A 136 -12.42 10.74 11.99
C GLY A 136 -11.25 11.61 11.53
N GLY A 137 -10.14 11.00 11.12
CA GLY A 137 -9.07 11.68 10.42
C GLY A 137 -9.60 12.36 9.15
N GLY A 138 -9.30 13.64 8.93
CA GLY A 138 -9.86 14.45 7.83
C GLY A 138 -9.41 14.09 6.42
N GLY A 139 -8.79 12.93 6.20
CA GLY A 139 -8.30 12.49 4.88
C GLY A 139 -7.07 13.25 4.36
N THR A 140 -6.65 14.30 5.04
CA THR A 140 -5.42 15.05 4.79
C THR A 140 -4.23 14.36 5.48
N ALA A 141 -3.02 14.86 5.30
CA ALA A 141 -1.78 14.25 5.82
C ALA A 141 -1.70 14.10 7.36
N ALA A 142 -2.78 14.39 8.09
CA ALA A 142 -2.72 14.64 9.52
C ALA A 142 -2.82 13.40 10.41
N TYR A 143 -3.31 12.24 9.95
CA TYR A 143 -3.48 11.05 10.81
C TYR A 143 -4.01 11.37 12.22
N SER A 144 -5.00 12.28 12.32
CA SER A 144 -5.50 12.78 13.61
C SER A 144 -6.12 11.67 14.49
N GLY A 145 -6.51 10.55 13.92
CA GLY A 145 -7.00 9.36 14.63
C GLY A 145 -5.93 8.31 14.93
N ALA A 146 -4.65 8.54 14.59
CA ALA A 146 -3.59 7.57 14.83
C ALA A 146 -3.13 7.56 16.29
N PHE A 147 -2.60 6.43 16.73
CA PHE A 147 -2.04 6.23 18.07
C PHE A 147 -0.55 5.92 18.01
N SER A 148 0.13 6.09 19.13
CA SER A 148 1.53 5.71 19.30
C SER A 148 1.73 4.20 19.14
N GLY A 149 2.75 3.80 18.39
CA GLY A 149 3.19 2.41 18.33
C GLY A 149 3.74 1.87 19.66
N ALA A 150 4.13 2.74 20.59
CA ALA A 150 4.70 2.34 21.87
C ALA A 150 3.66 1.75 22.84
N ASP A 151 2.46 2.29 22.88
CA ASP A 151 1.43 1.90 23.84
C ASP A 151 0.04 1.66 23.21
N GLY A 152 -0.18 2.15 21.99
CA GLY A 152 -1.48 2.09 21.31
C GLY A 152 -2.57 2.95 21.96
N THR A 153 -2.24 3.80 22.93
CA THR A 153 -3.19 4.65 23.67
C THR A 153 -2.92 6.14 23.49
N THR A 154 -1.66 6.55 23.50
CA THR A 154 -1.28 7.93 23.29
C THR A 154 -1.60 8.35 21.87
N ALA A 155 -2.43 9.42 21.73
CA ALA A 155 -2.77 9.96 20.42
C ALA A 155 -1.53 10.51 19.72
N TYR A 156 -1.41 10.24 18.44
CA TYR A 156 -0.38 10.81 17.60
C TYR A 156 -0.80 12.22 17.14
N VAL A 157 0.09 13.20 17.32
CA VAL A 157 -0.12 14.57 16.88
C VAL A 157 0.78 14.87 15.69
N ALA A 158 0.20 14.81 14.50
CA ALA A 158 0.93 14.98 13.23
C ALA A 158 1.57 16.36 13.07
N ALA A 159 0.95 17.43 13.59
CA ALA A 159 1.46 18.78 13.48
C ALA A 159 2.82 18.98 14.19
N THR A 160 3.03 18.29 15.30
CA THR A 160 4.26 18.35 16.10
C THR A 160 5.10 17.07 16.02
N ASN A 161 4.63 16.08 15.28
CA ASN A 161 5.20 14.72 15.21
C ASN A 161 5.41 14.09 16.60
N THR A 162 4.48 14.38 17.54
CA THR A 162 4.53 13.87 18.91
C THR A 162 3.67 12.62 19.04
N GLY A 163 4.08 11.68 19.89
CA GLY A 163 3.34 10.44 20.12
C GLY A 163 3.71 9.30 19.18
N SER A 164 4.78 9.42 18.36
CA SER A 164 5.33 8.25 17.67
C SER A 164 6.18 7.41 18.63
N GLY A 165 6.17 6.10 18.44
CA GLY A 165 7.00 5.19 19.23
C GLY A 165 7.18 3.85 18.55
N ALA A 166 8.26 3.12 18.89
CA ALA A 166 8.52 1.81 18.34
C ALA A 166 7.35 0.86 18.62
N LEU A 167 6.96 0.05 17.65
CA LEU A 167 5.82 -0.86 17.80
C LEU A 167 6.08 -1.90 18.90
N THR A 168 5.17 -1.98 19.85
CA THR A 168 5.22 -2.95 20.96
C THR A 168 4.08 -3.96 20.90
N ASP A 169 4.25 -5.06 21.60
CA ASP A 169 3.19 -6.04 21.83
C ASP A 169 1.92 -5.45 22.46
N ALA A 170 2.10 -4.52 23.40
CA ALA A 170 0.98 -3.82 24.04
C ALA A 170 0.15 -3.01 23.05
N ALA A 171 0.79 -2.31 22.12
CA ALA A 171 0.12 -1.54 21.09
C ALA A 171 -0.68 -2.43 20.12
N ILE A 172 -0.13 -3.58 19.75
CA ILE A 172 -0.83 -4.54 18.87
C ILE A 172 -2.09 -5.06 19.57
N ARG A 173 -1.98 -5.51 20.83
CA ARG A 173 -3.13 -6.00 21.61
C ARG A 173 -4.19 -4.93 21.81
N ARG A 174 -3.77 -3.68 22.05
CA ARG A 174 -4.72 -2.56 22.19
C ARG A 174 -5.43 -2.26 20.88
N SER A 175 -4.73 -2.38 19.76
CA SER A 175 -5.35 -2.21 18.43
C SER A 175 -6.37 -3.30 18.13
N ILE A 176 -6.08 -4.55 18.52
CA ILE A 176 -7.03 -5.66 18.42
C ILE A 176 -8.26 -5.36 19.27
N GLN A 177 -8.09 -4.95 20.53
CA GLN A 177 -9.18 -4.58 21.42
C GLN A 177 -10.07 -3.49 20.80
N ARG A 178 -9.48 -2.45 20.17
CA ARG A 178 -10.25 -1.39 19.51
C ARG A 178 -11.13 -1.89 18.37
N LEU A 179 -10.61 -2.85 17.58
CA LEU A 179 -11.39 -3.48 16.52
C LEU A 179 -12.51 -4.36 17.11
N ASP A 180 -12.25 -5.04 18.22
CA ASP A 180 -13.26 -5.83 18.92
C ASP A 180 -14.35 -4.95 19.55
N ASP A 181 -13.98 -3.81 20.14
CA ASP A 181 -14.91 -2.80 20.69
C ASP A 181 -15.84 -2.20 19.60
N GLN A 182 -15.45 -2.28 18.32
CA GLN A 182 -16.24 -1.84 17.17
C GLN A 182 -16.97 -3.01 16.47
N ASP A 183 -17.05 -4.18 17.09
CA ASP A 183 -17.70 -5.39 16.55
C ASP A 183 -17.16 -5.80 15.15
N VAL A 184 -15.88 -5.54 14.87
CA VAL A 184 -15.25 -5.92 13.59
C VAL A 184 -14.96 -7.42 13.62
N PRO A 185 -15.34 -8.21 12.59
CA PRO A 185 -15.05 -9.64 12.53
C PRO A 185 -13.55 -9.93 12.65
N MET A 186 -13.20 -11.06 13.27
CA MET A 186 -11.80 -11.47 13.40
C MET A 186 -11.21 -11.91 12.06
N ASP A 187 -12.01 -12.55 11.21
CA ASP A 187 -11.60 -13.01 9.90
C ASP A 187 -11.38 -11.85 8.93
N GLY A 188 -10.28 -11.87 8.21
CA GLY A 188 -9.97 -10.85 7.20
C GLY A 188 -9.33 -9.59 7.76
N ARG A 189 -8.87 -9.61 9.03
CA ARG A 189 -7.98 -8.57 9.57
C ARG A 189 -6.57 -8.75 9.03
N PHE A 190 -5.85 -7.67 8.84
CA PHE A 190 -4.46 -7.65 8.41
C PHE A 190 -3.69 -6.50 9.06
N LEU A 191 -2.37 -6.63 9.11
CA LEU A 191 -1.47 -5.60 9.60
C LEU A 191 -0.40 -5.29 8.54
N ILE A 192 -0.38 -4.06 8.06
CA ILE A 192 0.67 -3.57 7.15
C ILE A 192 1.70 -2.80 7.98
N VAL A 193 2.97 -3.18 7.87
CA VAL A 193 4.07 -2.57 8.62
C VAL A 193 5.19 -2.10 7.67
N PRO A 194 5.90 -1.02 8.01
CA PRO A 194 7.13 -0.65 7.32
C PRO A 194 8.28 -1.60 7.67
N PRO A 195 9.36 -1.65 6.87
CA PRO A 195 10.51 -2.50 7.14
C PRO A 195 11.21 -2.22 8.48
N SER A 196 11.23 -0.96 8.94
CA SER A 196 11.77 -0.58 10.26
C SER A 196 11.03 -1.28 11.39
N THR A 197 9.71 -1.31 11.33
CA THR A 197 8.86 -2.00 12.32
C THR A 197 9.04 -3.52 12.28
N ARG A 198 9.26 -4.10 11.09
CA ARG A 198 9.60 -5.53 11.00
C ARG A 198 10.82 -5.87 11.86
N ASN A 199 11.88 -5.05 11.76
CA ASN A 199 13.07 -5.22 12.60
C ASN A 199 12.74 -5.13 14.09
N THR A 200 11.88 -4.19 14.49
CA THR A 200 11.42 -4.06 15.89
C THR A 200 10.64 -5.29 16.36
N LEU A 201 9.71 -5.80 15.53
CA LEU A 201 8.90 -6.98 15.86
C LEU A 201 9.77 -8.24 16.02
N MET A 202 10.82 -8.39 15.23
CA MET A 202 11.78 -9.49 15.34
C MET A 202 12.60 -9.43 16.64
N GLY A 203 12.70 -8.26 17.28
CA GLY A 203 13.35 -8.08 18.58
C GLY A 203 12.43 -8.34 19.78
N ILE A 204 11.14 -8.60 19.58
CA ILE A 204 10.20 -8.89 20.67
C ILE A 204 10.25 -10.39 20.99
N ASN A 205 10.78 -10.75 22.16
CA ASN A 205 10.99 -12.14 22.60
C ASN A 205 9.71 -12.99 22.47
N ARG A 206 8.54 -12.42 22.77
CA ARG A 206 7.27 -13.12 22.71
C ARG A 206 6.93 -13.66 21.30
N PHE A 207 7.44 -13.04 20.25
CA PHE A 207 7.21 -13.46 18.87
C PHE A 207 8.36 -14.31 18.30
N THR A 208 9.51 -14.32 18.95
CA THR A 208 10.73 -14.93 18.43
C THR A 208 11.22 -16.11 19.26
N GLU A 209 11.03 -16.10 20.57
CA GLU A 209 11.51 -17.18 21.43
C GLU A 209 10.65 -18.45 21.33
N GLN A 210 11.30 -19.58 21.16
CA GLN A 210 10.66 -20.90 21.07
C GLN A 210 9.79 -21.23 22.29
N ALA A 211 10.18 -20.74 23.50
CA ALA A 211 9.41 -20.91 24.70
C ALA A 211 7.98 -20.33 24.65
N PHE A 212 7.75 -19.30 23.84
CA PHE A 212 6.46 -18.66 23.68
C PHE A 212 5.71 -19.12 22.42
N VAL A 213 6.43 -19.51 21.36
CA VAL A 213 5.85 -19.90 20.07
C VAL A 213 5.48 -21.41 20.03
N GLY A 214 6.03 -22.21 20.96
CA GLY A 214 5.80 -23.66 21.01
C GLY A 214 6.64 -24.44 20.00
N GLU A 215 6.63 -25.77 20.16
CA GLU A 215 7.43 -26.71 19.35
C GLU A 215 6.83 -27.03 17.99
N ALA A 216 5.71 -26.39 17.61
CA ALA A 216 5.04 -26.63 16.35
C ALA A 216 5.84 -26.09 15.16
N GLY A 217 6.86 -26.83 14.83
CA GLY A 217 7.58 -26.99 13.55
C GLY A 217 7.90 -25.73 12.79
N ASN A 218 7.83 -25.26 11.83
CA ASN A 218 8.23 -24.31 10.83
C ASN A 218 7.96 -22.81 11.09
N ALA A 219 7.34 -22.45 12.19
CA ALA A 219 6.90 -21.08 12.47
C ALA A 219 7.89 -20.27 13.35
N ASN A 220 9.13 -20.72 13.49
CA ASN A 220 10.11 -19.98 14.29
C ASN A 220 10.68 -18.81 13.46
N THR A 221 10.29 -17.60 13.80
CA THR A 221 10.71 -16.35 13.18
C THR A 221 12.24 -16.17 13.13
N ILE A 222 12.96 -16.71 14.13
CA ILE A 222 14.44 -16.66 14.17
C ILE A 222 15.04 -17.46 13.00
N ARG A 223 14.45 -18.61 12.66
CA ARG A 223 14.98 -19.49 11.60
C ARG A 223 14.59 -19.05 10.20
N ASN A 224 13.36 -18.57 10.03
CA ASN A 224 12.80 -18.26 8.70
C ASN A 224 12.82 -16.78 8.38
N GLY A 225 12.99 -15.88 9.37
CA GLY A 225 12.90 -14.44 9.18
C GLY A 225 11.51 -13.94 8.80
N GLU A 226 10.49 -14.80 8.86
CA GLU A 226 9.10 -14.47 8.55
C GLU A 226 8.32 -14.22 9.85
N ILE A 227 7.70 -13.05 9.93
CA ILE A 227 6.65 -12.76 10.92
C ILE A 227 5.33 -13.08 10.21
N GLY A 228 4.92 -14.35 10.21
CA GLY A 228 3.74 -14.80 9.49
C GLY A 228 2.46 -14.21 10.06
N ASN A 229 2.10 -14.58 11.28
CA ASN A 229 0.90 -14.16 11.97
C ASN A 229 1.24 -13.70 13.40
N VAL A 230 0.67 -12.58 13.80
CA VAL A 230 0.71 -12.08 15.18
C VAL A 230 -0.71 -12.07 15.73
N TYR A 231 -0.96 -12.85 16.77
CA TYR A 231 -2.31 -13.04 17.35
C TYR A 231 -3.39 -13.44 16.32
N GLY A 232 -3.03 -14.26 15.33
CA GLY A 232 -3.96 -14.70 14.28
C GLY A 232 -4.13 -13.69 13.14
N ILE A 233 -3.47 -12.52 13.20
CA ILE A 233 -3.52 -11.48 12.17
C ILE A 233 -2.28 -11.60 11.28
N PRO A 234 -2.43 -11.77 9.96
CA PRO A 234 -1.31 -11.80 9.02
C PRO A 234 -0.62 -10.44 8.94
N VAL A 235 0.72 -10.47 8.96
CA VAL A 235 1.57 -9.28 8.90
C VAL A 235 2.20 -9.16 7.52
N PHE A 236 1.97 -8.03 6.88
CA PHE A 236 2.52 -7.70 5.57
C PHE A 236 3.53 -6.57 5.67
N VAL A 237 4.70 -6.75 5.08
CA VAL A 237 5.74 -5.71 5.05
C VAL A 237 5.68 -4.97 3.73
N SER A 238 5.51 -3.66 3.79
CA SER A 238 5.50 -2.80 2.61
C SER A 238 6.35 -1.55 2.80
N THR A 239 7.18 -1.24 1.81
CA THR A 239 7.90 0.03 1.75
C THR A 239 7.02 1.20 1.29
N ASN A 240 5.78 0.92 0.84
CA ASN A 240 4.76 1.93 0.54
C ASN A 240 4.00 2.40 1.79
N ALA A 241 4.29 1.84 2.99
CA ALA A 241 3.73 2.34 4.24
C ALA A 241 3.85 3.87 4.29
N ASP A 242 2.72 4.52 4.59
CA ASP A 242 2.62 5.98 4.47
C ASP A 242 3.53 6.70 5.48
N THR A 243 3.92 7.91 5.14
CA THR A 243 4.76 8.77 5.97
C THR A 243 3.95 9.97 6.43
N THR A 244 4.23 10.44 7.63
CA THR A 244 3.70 11.71 8.12
C THR A 244 4.69 12.84 7.87
N SER A 245 4.19 14.03 7.61
CA SER A 245 5.01 15.23 7.54
C SER A 245 5.29 15.74 8.96
N GLY A 246 6.52 15.72 9.37
CA GLY A 246 6.97 16.24 10.69
C GLY A 246 8.47 16.46 10.71
N THR A 247 9.02 16.91 11.83
CA THR A 247 10.46 17.13 12.02
C THR A 247 11.27 15.83 12.05
N THR A 248 10.62 14.72 12.43
CA THR A 248 11.20 13.37 12.39
C THR A 248 10.37 12.52 11.43
N ALA A 249 11.03 11.74 10.58
CA ALA A 249 10.32 10.83 9.67
C ALA A 249 9.56 9.77 10.48
N THR A 250 8.24 9.77 10.36
CA THR A 250 7.35 8.81 11.00
C THR A 250 6.66 7.99 9.94
N ARG A 251 6.56 6.69 10.16
CA ARG A 251 5.82 5.74 9.33
C ARG A 251 4.54 5.33 10.03
N ILE A 252 3.58 4.88 9.25
CA ILE A 252 2.30 4.39 9.78
C ILE A 252 2.19 2.90 9.56
N CYS A 253 1.93 2.18 10.65
CA CYS A 253 1.44 0.80 10.60
C CYS A 253 -0.09 0.86 10.55
N LEU A 254 -0.68 0.11 9.62
CA LEU A 254 -2.13 0.07 9.44
C LEU A 254 -2.63 -1.34 9.79
N MET A 255 -3.40 -1.44 10.88
CA MET A 255 -4.17 -2.63 11.22
C MET A 255 -5.61 -2.41 10.76
N ALA A 256 -6.10 -3.23 9.85
CA ALA A 256 -7.43 -3.03 9.27
C ALA A 256 -8.11 -4.36 8.93
N HIS A 257 -9.42 -4.29 8.73
CA HIS A 257 -10.23 -5.36 8.18
C HIS A 257 -10.47 -5.11 6.68
N LYS A 258 -10.70 -6.17 5.91
CA LYS A 258 -10.95 -6.08 4.45
C LYS A 258 -12.09 -5.12 4.06
N ASP A 259 -13.10 -4.94 4.94
CA ASP A 259 -14.23 -4.05 4.71
C ASP A 259 -13.97 -2.59 5.18
N PHE A 260 -12.76 -2.27 5.63
CA PHE A 260 -12.36 -0.91 5.96
C PHE A 260 -12.52 0.04 4.79
N SER A 261 -12.05 -0.37 3.63
CA SER A 261 -12.02 0.45 2.42
C SER A 261 -12.41 -0.36 1.18
N VAL A 262 -12.74 0.35 0.12
CA VAL A 262 -13.09 -0.23 -1.17
C VAL A 262 -12.25 0.38 -2.28
N LEU A 263 -11.83 -0.48 -3.20
CA LEU A 263 -11.26 -0.10 -4.49
C LEU A 263 -12.32 -0.33 -5.57
N VAL A 264 -12.68 0.73 -6.27
CA VAL A 264 -13.61 0.69 -7.41
C VAL A 264 -12.81 0.88 -8.69
N GLU A 265 -12.77 -0.13 -9.54
CA GLU A 265 -12.11 -0.07 -10.83
C GLU A 265 -13.13 0.19 -11.94
N GLN A 266 -13.03 1.34 -12.61
CA GLN A 266 -13.82 1.64 -13.81
C GLN A 266 -13.07 1.25 -15.07
N MET A 267 -11.76 1.50 -15.12
CA MET A 267 -10.89 1.11 -16.21
C MET A 267 -9.62 0.49 -15.64
N GLY A 268 -9.39 -0.78 -15.98
CA GLY A 268 -8.12 -1.44 -15.66
C GLY A 268 -6.95 -0.85 -16.44
N VAL A 269 -5.75 -1.32 -16.16
CA VAL A 269 -4.56 -0.87 -16.89
C VAL A 269 -4.75 -1.14 -18.39
N ARG A 270 -4.71 -0.08 -19.15
CA ARG A 270 -4.84 -0.07 -20.60
C ARG A 270 -3.55 0.49 -21.20
N THR A 271 -3.05 -0.16 -22.23
CA THR A 271 -1.86 0.31 -22.97
C THR A 271 -2.25 0.74 -24.38
N GLN A 272 -1.68 1.83 -24.83
CA GLN A 272 -1.86 2.37 -26.18
C GLN A 272 -0.51 2.78 -26.74
N THR A 273 -0.33 2.59 -28.04
CA THR A 273 0.86 3.03 -28.77
C THR A 273 0.43 3.87 -29.96
N GLN A 274 1.13 4.98 -30.18
CA GLN A 274 0.88 5.87 -31.30
C GLN A 274 2.22 6.37 -31.86
N TYR A 275 2.40 6.28 -33.18
CA TYR A 275 3.54 6.89 -33.84
C TYR A 275 3.37 8.40 -33.94
N LYS A 276 4.37 9.16 -33.51
CA LYS A 276 4.43 10.63 -33.58
C LYS A 276 5.44 11.06 -34.63
N GLN A 277 4.94 11.47 -35.81
CA GLN A 277 5.79 11.89 -36.93
C GLN A 277 6.62 13.13 -36.60
N GLU A 278 6.11 14.00 -35.73
CA GLU A 278 6.80 15.25 -35.32
C GLU A 278 8.10 14.96 -34.54
N TYR A 279 8.18 13.80 -33.90
CA TYR A 279 9.31 13.41 -33.04
C TYR A 279 10.02 12.16 -33.58
N LEU A 280 9.62 11.64 -34.74
CA LEU A 280 10.16 10.38 -35.31
C LEU A 280 10.29 9.28 -34.26
N GLY A 281 9.18 9.01 -33.56
CA GLY A 281 9.19 8.05 -32.46
C GLY A 281 7.80 7.51 -32.12
N THR A 282 7.77 6.40 -31.40
CA THR A 282 6.57 5.74 -30.92
C THR A 282 6.25 6.19 -29.49
N LEU A 283 5.08 6.83 -29.32
CA LEU A 283 4.55 7.16 -28.00
C LEU A 283 3.87 5.93 -27.41
N PHE A 284 4.37 5.45 -26.28
CA PHE A 284 3.75 4.44 -25.45
C PHE A 284 3.05 5.11 -24.28
N THR A 285 1.76 4.81 -24.07
CA THR A 285 0.98 5.32 -22.95
C THR A 285 0.25 4.20 -22.27
N ALA A 286 0.36 4.13 -20.96
CA ALA A 286 -0.43 3.24 -20.12
C ALA A 286 -1.25 4.08 -19.13
N ASP A 287 -2.53 3.76 -18.97
CA ASP A 287 -3.42 4.50 -18.08
C ASP A 287 -4.32 3.58 -17.25
N VAL A 288 -4.78 4.09 -16.09
CA VAL A 288 -5.72 3.41 -15.20
C VAL A 288 -6.68 4.43 -14.60
N LEU A 289 -7.96 4.06 -14.48
CA LEU A 289 -8.97 4.87 -13.83
C LEU A 289 -9.64 4.08 -12.71
N PHE A 290 -9.53 4.60 -11.50
CA PHE A 290 -10.10 3.98 -10.31
C PHE A 290 -10.57 5.03 -9.29
N GLY A 291 -11.39 4.58 -8.35
CA GLY A 291 -11.75 5.32 -7.15
C GLY A 291 -11.45 4.49 -5.91
N CYS A 292 -11.10 5.12 -4.83
CA CYS A 292 -10.96 4.44 -3.55
C CYS A 292 -11.46 5.32 -2.42
N ASP A 293 -12.20 4.73 -1.50
CA ASP A 293 -12.65 5.42 -0.30
C ASP A 293 -12.82 4.45 0.86
N GLU A 294 -12.90 5.02 2.03
CA GLU A 294 -13.19 4.33 3.27
C GLU A 294 -14.68 3.97 3.35
N LEU A 295 -14.97 2.72 3.74
CA LEU A 295 -16.35 2.27 3.98
C LEU A 295 -16.75 2.34 5.44
N ARG A 296 -15.86 1.95 6.35
CA ARG A 296 -16.12 1.86 7.79
C ARG A 296 -14.95 2.43 8.57
N ASP A 297 -15.15 3.56 9.20
CA ASP A 297 -14.14 4.27 9.99
C ASP A 297 -13.59 3.42 11.16
N GLY A 298 -14.45 2.73 11.90
CA GLY A 298 -14.04 1.88 13.03
C GLY A 298 -13.35 0.57 12.65
N ALA A 299 -13.27 0.21 11.36
CA ALA A 299 -12.70 -1.06 10.91
C ALA A 299 -11.18 -1.02 10.68
N ALA A 300 -10.51 0.04 11.10
CA ALA A 300 -9.06 0.16 11.04
C ALA A 300 -8.49 0.96 12.22
N VAL A 301 -7.21 0.72 12.51
CA VAL A 301 -6.41 1.45 13.50
C VAL A 301 -5.07 1.78 12.88
N ALA A 302 -4.69 3.04 12.95
CA ALA A 302 -3.38 3.53 12.50
C ALA A 302 -2.44 3.72 13.69
N LEU A 303 -1.22 3.21 13.58
CA LEU A 303 -0.17 3.32 14.60
C LEU A 303 1.04 4.06 14.04
N ALA A 304 1.42 5.14 14.69
CA ALA A 304 2.60 5.94 14.33
C ALA A 304 3.88 5.35 14.94
N VAL A 305 4.83 5.03 14.09
CA VAL A 305 6.12 4.43 14.45
C VAL A 305 7.27 5.24 13.85
N PRO A 306 8.48 5.21 14.42
CA PRO A 306 9.66 5.79 13.82
C PRO A 306 9.98 5.14 12.46
N ALA A 307 10.52 5.94 11.52
CA ALA A 307 10.91 5.49 10.17
C ALA A 307 12.20 4.66 10.16
#